data_53d1c441ddc942dc16778ca3061ac1a0
#
_entry.id   53d1c441ddc942dc16778ca3061ac1a0
#
_cell.length_a   1.000
_cell.length_b   1.000
_cell.length_c   1.000
_cell.angle_alpha   90.00
_cell.angle_beta   90.00
_cell.angle_gamma   90.00
#
_symmetry.space_group_name_H-M   'P 1'
#
loop_
_entity.id
_entity.type
_entity.pdbx_description
1 polymer ?
#
loop_
_entity_poly.entity_id
_entity_poly.type
_entity_poly.pdbx_seq_one_letter_code
_entity_poly.pdbx_strand_id
1 'polypeptide(L)'
;MKKIIPVLLLILVIFTGCNSDTVYTPLYHGKKLFIGVIGKFPKVREENVKFKKINFDKMEESKNLSSEFDAILIKKEHLSEAANRKYLTIYQHSGLPFFFMDSKKSFGLIINGKLAYKDAPDKVDQTYATGILDEDHFCGYGLYNDKVNDRNIKDVYTQIFNTIDSGKCFND
;
A
#
# COMPACT_ATOMS: atom_id res chain seq x y z
N MET A 1 -42.37 20.97 -37.48
CA MET A 1 -40.98 21.13 -37.05
C MET A 1 -40.75 21.61 -35.58
N LYS A 2 -41.81 21.87 -34.76
CA LYS A 2 -41.68 22.38 -33.39
C LYS A 2 -41.66 21.32 -32.25
N LYS A 3 -41.78 20.03 -32.58
CA LYS A 3 -41.84 18.93 -31.54
C LYS A 3 -40.57 18.07 -31.41
N ILE A 4 -39.55 18.33 -32.21
CA ILE A 4 -38.30 17.52 -32.21
C ILE A 4 -37.25 18.13 -31.23
N ILE A 5 -37.32 19.45 -31.00
CA ILE A 5 -36.34 20.15 -30.14
C ILE A 5 -36.38 19.70 -28.66
N PRO A 6 -37.54 19.47 -28.02
CA PRO A 6 -37.55 19.04 -26.61
C PRO A 6 -37.08 17.60 -26.42
N VAL A 7 -37.21 16.74 -27.43
CA VAL A 7 -36.71 15.34 -27.35
C VAL A 7 -35.19 15.28 -27.45
N LEU A 8 -34.59 16.18 -28.26
CA LEU A 8 -33.14 16.24 -28.39
C LEU A 8 -32.48 16.80 -27.12
N LEU A 9 -33.14 17.72 -26.40
CA LEU A 9 -32.68 18.27 -25.14
C LEU A 9 -32.72 17.24 -23.99
N LEU A 10 -33.67 16.31 -24.02
CA LEU A 10 -33.83 15.25 -23.03
C LEU A 10 -32.75 14.20 -23.14
N ILE A 11 -32.20 13.95 -24.33
CA ILE A 11 -31.14 12.95 -24.56
C ILE A 11 -29.78 13.45 -24.07
N LEU A 12 -29.55 14.76 -24.03
CA LEU A 12 -28.29 15.34 -23.56
C LEU A 12 -28.05 15.22 -22.04
N VAL A 13 -29.09 14.97 -21.25
CA VAL A 13 -28.99 14.89 -19.78
C VAL A 13 -28.56 13.50 -19.29
N ILE A 14 -28.57 12.47 -20.15
CA ILE A 14 -28.32 11.08 -19.74
C ILE A 14 -26.80 10.72 -19.72
N PHE A 15 -25.93 11.57 -20.21
CA PHE A 15 -24.48 11.32 -20.29
C PHE A 15 -23.64 12.01 -19.21
N THR A 16 -24.23 12.51 -18.14
CA THR A 16 -23.44 12.85 -16.93
C THR A 16 -23.14 11.56 -16.17
N GLY A 17 -22.30 10.71 -16.76
CA GLY A 17 -21.70 9.59 -16.06
C GLY A 17 -20.93 10.16 -14.86
N CYS A 18 -21.36 9.86 -13.64
CA CYS A 18 -20.59 10.11 -12.42
C CYS A 18 -19.25 9.39 -12.56
N ASN A 19 -18.23 10.09 -13.04
CA ASN A 19 -16.87 9.61 -13.00
C ASN A 19 -16.41 9.74 -11.54
N SER A 20 -16.68 8.72 -10.74
CA SER A 20 -16.28 8.68 -9.34
C SER A 20 -14.77 8.48 -9.27
N ASP A 21 -14.02 9.45 -8.77
CA ASP A 21 -12.59 9.35 -8.49
C ASP A 21 -12.30 8.52 -7.22
N THR A 22 -13.26 7.70 -6.79
CA THR A 22 -13.14 6.85 -5.60
C THR A 22 -13.63 5.44 -5.90
N VAL A 23 -12.96 4.45 -5.33
CA VAL A 23 -13.35 3.05 -5.37
C VAL A 23 -14.13 2.67 -4.10
N TYR A 24 -15.00 1.68 -4.23
CA TYR A 24 -15.66 1.04 -3.09
C TYR A 24 -15.28 -0.44 -3.07
N THR A 25 -14.20 -0.74 -2.34
CA THR A 25 -13.78 -2.12 -2.09
C THR A 25 -14.39 -2.62 -0.79
N PRO A 26 -14.92 -3.86 -0.73
CA PRO A 26 -15.37 -4.48 0.52
C PRO A 26 -14.28 -4.42 1.59
N LEU A 27 -14.67 -4.26 2.86
CA LEU A 27 -13.75 -4.28 3.99
C LEU A 27 -13.04 -5.63 4.08
N TYR A 28 -11.83 -5.63 4.61
CA TYR A 28 -11.17 -6.85 5.02
C TYR A 28 -11.88 -7.45 6.25
N HIS A 29 -12.32 -8.70 6.13
CA HIS A 29 -13.03 -9.45 7.16
C HIS A 29 -12.29 -10.74 7.60
N GLY A 30 -11.02 -10.87 7.26
CA GLY A 30 -10.20 -12.03 7.62
C GLY A 30 -9.81 -12.06 9.11
N LYS A 31 -8.74 -12.79 9.42
CA LYS A 31 -8.23 -12.93 10.79
C LYS A 31 -7.86 -11.58 11.41
N LYS A 32 -7.76 -11.53 12.74
CA LYS A 32 -7.22 -10.37 13.43
C LYS A 32 -5.75 -10.20 13.10
N LEU A 33 -5.35 -9.00 12.63
CA LEU A 33 -3.98 -8.68 12.29
C LEU A 33 -3.32 -7.79 13.34
N PHE A 34 -2.05 -8.07 13.63
CA PHE A 34 -1.16 -7.25 14.45
C PHE A 34 -0.02 -6.73 13.58
N ILE A 35 0.03 -5.42 13.37
CA ILE A 35 0.94 -4.80 12.42
C ILE A 35 1.87 -3.82 13.15
N GLY A 36 3.19 -4.03 12.99
CA GLY A 36 4.20 -3.08 13.41
C GLY A 36 4.22 -1.87 12.48
N VAL A 37 4.35 -0.65 13.03
CA VAL A 37 4.41 0.57 12.22
C VAL A 37 5.62 1.41 12.58
N ILE A 38 6.48 1.65 11.60
CA ILE A 38 7.54 2.64 11.66
C ILE A 38 6.99 3.93 11.05
N GLY A 39 6.68 4.91 11.91
CA GLY A 39 6.07 6.19 11.55
C GLY A 39 4.70 6.41 12.18
N LYS A 40 3.85 7.22 11.54
CA LYS A 40 2.50 7.53 12.01
C LYS A 40 1.53 6.39 11.71
N PHE A 41 0.63 6.10 12.65
CA PHE A 41 -0.43 5.11 12.42
C PHE A 41 -1.32 5.53 11.25
N PRO A 42 -1.66 4.58 10.37
CA PRO A 42 -2.60 4.84 9.29
C PRO A 42 -4.03 5.00 9.83
N LYS A 43 -4.83 5.76 9.10
CA LYS A 43 -6.29 5.76 9.28
C LYS A 43 -6.87 4.69 8.36
N VAL A 44 -7.44 3.65 8.94
CA VAL A 44 -8.04 2.52 8.22
C VAL A 44 -9.52 2.38 8.54
N ARG A 45 -10.22 1.50 7.83
CA ARG A 45 -11.64 1.23 8.02
C ARG A 45 -11.89 0.00 8.91
N GLU A 46 -10.89 -0.86 9.02
CA GLU A 46 -10.96 -2.19 9.60
C GLU A 46 -10.76 -2.14 11.12
N GLU A 47 -11.67 -2.77 11.87
CA GLU A 47 -11.62 -2.84 13.35
C GLU A 47 -10.81 -4.03 13.86
N ASN A 48 -10.65 -5.07 13.01
CA ASN A 48 -9.90 -6.27 13.32
C ASN A 48 -8.38 -6.16 13.06
N VAL A 49 -7.89 -4.96 12.70
CA VAL A 49 -6.46 -4.67 12.50
C VAL A 49 -5.95 -3.81 13.65
N LYS A 50 -4.90 -4.25 14.31
CA LYS A 50 -4.26 -3.53 15.41
C LYS A 50 -2.85 -3.11 15.03
N PHE A 51 -2.47 -1.90 15.44
CA PHE A 51 -1.16 -1.32 15.16
C PHE A 51 -0.35 -1.14 16.44
N LYS A 52 0.95 -1.45 16.35
CA LYS A 52 1.92 -1.17 17.43
C LYS A 52 3.08 -0.39 16.82
N LYS A 53 3.46 0.71 17.47
CA LYS A 53 4.62 1.49 17.03
C LYS A 53 5.91 0.73 17.31
N ILE A 54 6.77 0.68 16.31
CA ILE A 54 8.13 0.16 16.41
C ILE A 54 9.11 1.13 15.75
N ASN A 55 10.39 0.91 15.92
CA ASN A 55 11.49 1.62 15.26
C ASN A 55 12.45 0.62 14.62
N PHE A 56 13.45 1.13 13.91
CA PHE A 56 14.45 0.29 13.24
C PHE A 56 15.31 -0.50 14.23
N ASP A 57 15.64 0.06 15.40
CA ASP A 57 16.39 -0.66 16.44
C ASP A 57 15.64 -1.92 16.88
N LYS A 58 14.34 -1.79 17.19
CA LYS A 58 13.49 -2.95 17.52
C LYS A 58 13.45 -3.97 16.39
N MET A 59 13.46 -3.52 15.14
CA MET A 59 13.47 -4.39 13.96
C MET A 59 14.80 -5.15 13.83
N GLU A 60 15.95 -4.51 14.12
CA GLU A 60 17.29 -5.13 14.09
C GLU A 60 17.52 -6.08 15.27
N GLU A 61 17.10 -5.71 16.46
CA GLU A 61 17.34 -6.47 17.69
C GLU A 61 16.44 -7.71 17.83
N SER A 62 15.27 -7.69 17.22
CA SER A 62 14.29 -8.75 17.37
C SER A 62 14.69 -9.98 16.54
N LYS A 63 15.02 -11.08 17.22
CA LYS A 63 15.31 -12.36 16.57
C LYS A 63 14.06 -13.06 16.00
N ASN A 64 12.87 -12.59 16.34
CA ASN A 64 11.63 -13.25 15.97
C ASN A 64 10.46 -12.25 15.81
N LEU A 65 10.60 -11.32 14.85
CA LEU A 65 9.55 -10.34 14.54
C LEU A 65 8.23 -11.00 14.15
N SER A 66 8.29 -12.13 13.43
CA SER A 66 7.11 -12.87 12.96
C SER A 66 6.28 -13.52 14.09
N SER A 67 6.82 -13.62 15.31
CA SER A 67 6.02 -14.03 16.47
C SER A 67 5.23 -12.88 17.11
N GLU A 68 5.63 -11.63 16.86
CA GLU A 68 4.98 -10.44 17.43
C GLU A 68 4.01 -9.76 16.44
N PHE A 69 4.27 -9.90 15.13
CA PHE A 69 3.55 -9.16 14.09
C PHE A 69 3.18 -10.07 12.91
N ASP A 70 2.11 -9.71 12.22
CA ASP A 70 1.73 -10.31 10.92
C ASP A 70 2.38 -9.57 9.75
N ALA A 71 2.77 -8.30 9.93
CA ALA A 71 3.47 -7.48 8.93
C ALA A 71 4.10 -6.24 9.55
N ILE A 72 4.98 -5.57 8.79
CA ILE A 72 5.52 -4.24 9.14
C ILE A 72 5.15 -3.23 8.06
N LEU A 73 4.62 -2.06 8.46
CA LEU A 73 4.40 -0.91 7.60
C LEU A 73 5.48 0.15 7.89
N ILE A 74 6.15 0.61 6.84
CA ILE A 74 7.15 1.69 6.92
C ILE A 74 6.61 2.90 6.17
N LYS A 75 6.40 4.01 6.88
CA LYS A 75 5.79 5.22 6.35
C LYS A 75 6.82 6.08 5.62
N LYS A 76 6.32 6.91 4.69
CA LYS A 76 7.15 7.72 3.77
C LYS A 76 8.28 8.50 4.43
N GLU A 77 8.04 9.02 5.63
CA GLU A 77 9.02 9.81 6.38
C GLU A 77 10.26 9.02 6.81
N HIS A 78 10.19 7.69 6.76
CA HIS A 78 11.26 6.76 7.14
C HIS A 78 11.85 5.97 5.97
N LEU A 79 11.40 6.20 4.73
CA LEU A 79 11.84 5.40 3.58
C LEU A 79 13.32 5.59 3.23
N SER A 80 13.88 6.78 3.51
CA SER A 80 15.31 7.02 3.28
C SER A 80 16.18 6.15 4.20
N GLU A 81 15.77 5.98 5.46
CA GLU A 81 16.44 5.08 6.41
C GLU A 81 16.18 3.61 6.04
N ALA A 82 14.93 3.27 5.73
CA ALA A 82 14.54 1.92 5.31
C ALA A 82 15.33 1.41 4.10
N ALA A 83 15.80 2.30 3.24
CA ALA A 83 16.62 1.98 2.08
C ALA A 83 18.07 1.62 2.41
N ASN A 84 18.47 1.61 3.69
CA ASN A 84 19.81 1.20 4.08
C ASN A 84 19.98 -0.32 3.88
N ARG A 85 21.07 -0.70 3.21
CA ARG A 85 21.38 -2.10 2.87
C ARG A 85 21.43 -3.04 4.08
N LYS A 86 21.71 -2.53 5.27
CA LYS A 86 21.72 -3.36 6.50
C LYS A 86 20.38 -4.03 6.80
N TYR A 87 19.26 -3.47 6.31
CA TYR A 87 17.92 -4.01 6.52
C TYR A 87 17.47 -5.03 5.46
N LEU A 88 18.19 -5.17 4.33
CA LEU A 88 17.75 -6.02 3.22
C LEU A 88 17.54 -7.48 3.65
N THR A 89 18.49 -8.02 4.42
CA THR A 89 18.38 -9.39 4.95
C THR A 89 17.13 -9.58 5.83
N ILE A 90 16.76 -8.55 6.60
CA ILE A 90 15.56 -8.58 7.45
C ILE A 90 14.31 -8.62 6.56
N TYR A 91 14.24 -7.77 5.54
CA TYR A 91 13.09 -7.73 4.63
C TYR A 91 12.88 -9.04 3.89
N GLN A 92 13.96 -9.71 3.51
CA GLN A 92 13.92 -10.93 2.70
C GLN A 92 13.75 -12.21 3.52
N HIS A 93 14.32 -12.27 4.75
CA HIS A 93 14.46 -13.54 5.47
C HIS A 93 13.81 -13.57 6.85
N SER A 94 13.12 -12.52 7.27
CA SER A 94 12.43 -12.52 8.58
C SER A 94 11.16 -13.38 8.62
N GLY A 95 10.68 -13.87 7.47
CA GLY A 95 9.40 -14.57 7.34
C GLY A 95 8.19 -13.66 7.61
N LEU A 96 8.34 -12.35 7.43
CA LEU A 96 7.36 -11.33 7.72
C LEU A 96 7.24 -10.36 6.54
N PRO A 97 6.03 -10.07 6.02
CA PRO A 97 5.87 -9.10 4.94
C PRO A 97 6.13 -7.67 5.41
N PHE A 98 6.80 -6.89 4.56
CA PHE A 98 7.07 -5.46 4.75
C PHE A 98 6.39 -4.65 3.67
N PHE A 99 5.77 -3.52 4.06
CA PHE A 99 5.11 -2.60 3.13
C PHE A 99 5.68 -1.20 3.28
N PHE A 100 6.14 -0.64 2.17
CA PHE A 100 6.75 0.69 2.05
C PHE A 100 5.72 1.65 1.46
N MET A 101 5.25 2.59 2.29
CA MET A 101 4.06 3.39 2.01
C MET A 101 4.40 4.76 1.42
N ASP A 102 3.66 5.18 0.39
CA ASP A 102 3.70 6.52 -0.20
C ASP A 102 5.11 6.93 -0.65
N SER A 103 5.85 6.00 -1.29
CA SER A 103 7.16 6.26 -1.86
C SER A 103 7.04 7.14 -3.11
N LYS A 104 7.90 8.15 -3.22
CA LYS A 104 8.09 8.93 -4.46
C LYS A 104 9.15 8.32 -5.37
N LYS A 105 9.87 7.32 -4.92
CA LYS A 105 10.94 6.63 -5.63
C LYS A 105 10.51 5.22 -6.02
N SER A 106 11.13 4.68 -7.06
CA SER A 106 10.97 3.28 -7.47
C SER A 106 11.58 2.35 -6.41
N PHE A 107 10.81 2.07 -5.35
CA PHE A 107 11.30 1.40 -4.14
C PHE A 107 11.75 -0.05 -4.42
N GLY A 108 11.18 -0.73 -5.41
CA GLY A 108 11.62 -2.05 -5.83
C GLY A 108 13.10 -2.11 -6.25
N LEU A 109 13.64 -1.05 -6.89
CA LEU A 109 15.06 -0.97 -7.26
C LEU A 109 15.97 -0.77 -6.03
N ILE A 110 15.45 -0.13 -4.99
CA ILE A 110 16.15 0.11 -3.73
C ILE A 110 16.24 -1.17 -2.93
N ILE A 111 15.15 -1.89 -2.81
CA ILE A 111 15.05 -3.14 -2.03
C ILE A 111 15.94 -4.24 -2.62
N ASN A 112 16.09 -4.27 -3.95
CA ASN A 112 17.02 -5.20 -4.60
C ASN A 112 18.50 -4.82 -4.40
N GLY A 113 18.80 -3.81 -3.57
CA GLY A 113 20.16 -3.38 -3.27
C GLY A 113 20.90 -2.74 -4.45
N LYS A 114 20.21 -2.49 -5.57
CA LYS A 114 20.82 -1.93 -6.80
C LYS A 114 21.14 -0.44 -6.66
N LEU A 115 20.30 0.30 -5.94
CA LEU A 115 20.41 1.76 -5.82
C LEU A 115 20.22 2.21 -4.36
N ALA A 116 20.94 3.27 -3.98
CA ALA A 116 20.61 4.00 -2.75
C ALA A 116 19.33 4.84 -2.96
N TYR A 117 18.63 5.19 -1.90
CA TYR A 117 17.36 5.96 -1.98
C TYR A 117 17.48 7.25 -2.77
N LYS A 118 18.58 8.03 -2.55
CA LYS A 118 18.83 9.30 -3.23
C LYS A 118 19.07 9.13 -4.74
N ASP A 119 19.62 7.98 -5.16
CA ASP A 119 20.02 7.69 -6.53
C ASP A 119 18.91 6.97 -7.32
N ALA A 120 17.88 6.49 -6.63
CA ALA A 120 16.74 5.86 -7.28
C ALA A 120 15.93 6.89 -8.09
N PRO A 121 15.50 6.55 -9.32
CA PRO A 121 14.64 7.42 -10.09
C PRO A 121 13.30 7.65 -9.37
N ASP A 122 12.66 8.77 -9.68
CA ASP A 122 11.27 8.97 -9.28
C ASP A 122 10.43 7.86 -9.93
N LYS A 123 9.41 7.40 -9.22
CA LYS A 123 8.55 6.34 -9.75
C LYS A 123 7.82 6.82 -10.99
N VAL A 124 7.81 5.98 -11.99
CA VAL A 124 7.08 6.21 -13.25
C VAL A 124 5.69 5.58 -13.17
N ASP A 125 5.53 4.58 -12.30
CA ASP A 125 4.28 3.90 -12.07
C ASP A 125 3.45 4.60 -10.97
N GLN A 126 2.18 4.25 -10.92
CA GLN A 126 1.20 4.81 -9.98
C GLN A 126 1.17 4.08 -8.62
N THR A 127 2.22 3.32 -8.33
CA THR A 127 2.33 2.54 -7.09
C THR A 127 2.34 3.45 -5.87
N TYR A 128 1.35 3.31 -4.99
CA TYR A 128 1.27 4.00 -3.71
C TYR A 128 2.03 3.26 -2.60
N ALA A 129 1.98 1.93 -2.62
CA ALA A 129 2.72 1.10 -1.68
C ALA A 129 3.43 -0.05 -2.41
N THR A 130 4.61 -0.43 -1.92
CA THR A 130 5.36 -1.60 -2.37
C THR A 130 5.43 -2.58 -1.22
N GLY A 131 5.02 -3.84 -1.44
CA GLY A 131 5.15 -4.94 -0.49
C GLY A 131 6.30 -5.86 -0.86
N ILE A 132 7.01 -6.37 0.16
CA ILE A 132 7.91 -7.52 0.07
C ILE A 132 7.28 -8.61 0.92
N LEU A 133 6.91 -9.73 0.32
CA LEU A 133 6.38 -10.88 1.05
C LEU A 133 7.49 -11.83 1.46
N ASP A 134 8.44 -12.03 0.57
CA ASP A 134 9.68 -12.79 0.76
C ASP A 134 10.75 -12.35 -0.26
N GLU A 135 11.82 -13.14 -0.44
CA GLU A 135 12.96 -12.82 -1.30
C GLU A 135 12.57 -12.55 -2.77
N ASP A 136 11.58 -13.27 -3.29
CA ASP A 136 11.21 -13.25 -4.72
C ASP A 136 9.82 -12.61 -4.98
N HIS A 137 9.00 -12.39 -3.96
CA HIS A 137 7.63 -11.92 -4.11
C HIS A 137 7.45 -10.46 -3.70
N PHE A 138 7.20 -9.62 -4.72
CA PHE A 138 6.99 -8.19 -4.58
C PHE A 138 5.60 -7.80 -5.08
N CYS A 139 4.88 -7.01 -4.29
CA CYS A 139 3.55 -6.51 -4.63
C CYS A 139 3.54 -4.99 -4.80
N GLY A 140 2.86 -4.51 -5.83
CA GLY A 140 2.57 -3.09 -6.02
C GLY A 140 1.10 -2.77 -5.77
N TYR A 141 0.81 -1.66 -5.09
CA TYR A 141 -0.55 -1.20 -4.79
C TYR A 141 -0.73 0.23 -5.27
N GLY A 142 -1.58 0.42 -6.29
CA GLY A 142 -1.92 1.71 -6.85
C GLY A 142 -3.13 2.36 -6.17
N LEU A 143 -3.26 3.68 -6.35
CA LEU A 143 -4.48 4.39 -5.99
C LEU A 143 -5.47 4.34 -7.16
N TYR A 144 -6.75 4.19 -6.86
CA TYR A 144 -7.79 4.22 -7.90
C TYR A 144 -7.74 5.53 -8.68
N ASN A 145 -7.70 5.43 -10.02
CA ASN A 145 -7.52 6.55 -10.96
C ASN A 145 -6.39 7.50 -10.57
N ASP A 146 -5.34 7.01 -9.89
CA ASP A 146 -4.20 7.79 -9.40
C ASP A 146 -4.57 8.98 -8.50
N LYS A 147 -5.78 8.95 -7.94
CA LYS A 147 -6.29 10.03 -7.10
C LYS A 147 -5.91 9.82 -5.63
N VAL A 148 -5.09 10.74 -5.13
CA VAL A 148 -4.72 10.81 -3.72
C VAL A 148 -5.89 11.40 -2.93
N ASN A 149 -6.70 10.55 -2.33
CA ASN A 149 -7.76 10.92 -1.40
C ASN A 149 -7.88 9.89 -0.27
N ASP A 150 -8.55 10.26 0.80
CA ASP A 150 -8.67 9.44 2.01
C ASP A 150 -9.31 8.06 1.74
N ARG A 151 -10.26 7.99 0.81
CA ARG A 151 -10.96 6.76 0.46
C ARG A 151 -10.06 5.79 -0.31
N ASN A 152 -9.35 6.26 -1.33
CA ASN A 152 -8.45 5.43 -2.14
C ASN A 152 -7.25 4.96 -1.31
N ILE A 153 -6.74 5.82 -0.41
CA ILE A 153 -5.67 5.42 0.52
C ILE A 153 -6.14 4.30 1.44
N LYS A 154 -7.35 4.39 2.01
CA LYS A 154 -7.93 3.34 2.85
C LYS A 154 -8.17 2.05 2.08
N ASP A 155 -8.50 2.16 0.80
CA ASP A 155 -8.65 1.01 -0.08
C ASP A 155 -7.34 0.25 -0.26
N VAL A 156 -6.23 0.97 -0.48
CA VAL A 156 -4.89 0.34 -0.52
C VAL A 156 -4.58 -0.42 0.77
N TYR A 157 -4.94 0.13 1.94
CA TYR A 157 -4.75 -0.61 3.19
C TYR A 157 -5.60 -1.89 3.25
N THR A 158 -6.85 -1.84 2.79
CA THR A 158 -7.69 -3.04 2.68
C THR A 158 -7.05 -4.11 1.78
N GLN A 159 -6.49 -3.72 0.64
CA GLN A 159 -5.77 -4.64 -0.26
C GLN A 159 -4.54 -5.24 0.44
N ILE A 160 -3.75 -4.44 1.14
CA ILE A 160 -2.59 -4.90 1.92
C ILE A 160 -3.01 -5.92 2.98
N PHE A 161 -4.13 -5.70 3.70
CA PHE A 161 -4.60 -6.64 4.72
C PHE A 161 -5.02 -7.98 4.12
N ASN A 162 -5.66 -7.97 2.95
CA ASN A 162 -5.96 -9.20 2.21
C ASN A 162 -4.68 -9.93 1.78
N THR A 163 -3.66 -9.19 1.33
CA THR A 163 -2.35 -9.77 1.00
C THR A 163 -1.67 -10.41 2.21
N ILE A 164 -1.68 -9.75 3.37
CA ILE A 164 -1.09 -10.29 4.62
C ILE A 164 -1.79 -11.60 5.03
N ASP A 165 -3.10 -11.67 4.88
CA ASP A 165 -3.90 -12.83 5.27
C ASP A 165 -3.75 -14.01 4.29
N SER A 166 -3.75 -13.73 2.99
CA SER A 166 -3.66 -14.74 1.94
C SER A 166 -2.24 -15.21 1.64
N GLY A 167 -1.23 -14.38 1.92
CA GLY A 167 0.15 -14.59 1.49
C GLY A 167 0.39 -14.38 -0.02
N LYS A 168 -0.57 -13.77 -0.73
CA LYS A 168 -0.52 -13.52 -2.19
C LYS A 168 -0.78 -12.04 -2.48
N CYS A 169 -0.19 -11.52 -3.53
CA CYS A 169 -0.51 -10.16 -3.98
C CYS A 169 -2.01 -10.05 -4.31
N PHE A 170 -2.60 -8.89 -4.09
CA PHE A 170 -4.06 -8.69 -4.21
C PHE A 170 -4.61 -8.96 -5.61
N ASN A 171 -3.78 -8.89 -6.66
CA ASN A 171 -4.18 -9.06 -8.06
C ASN A 171 -3.63 -10.35 -8.70
N ASP A 172 -3.15 -11.31 -7.91
CA ASP A 172 -2.67 -12.61 -8.40
C ASP A 172 -3.84 -13.68 -8.43
#